data_9bc2f4961f11cf8c7fd57aa3ca6d1c08
#
_entry.id   9bc2f4961f11cf8c7fd57aa3ca6d1c08
#
_cell.length_a   1.000
_cell.length_b   1.000
_cell.length_c   1.000
_cell.angle_alpha   90.00
_cell.angle_beta   90.00
_cell.angle_gamma   90.00
#
_symmetry.space_group_name_H-M   'P 1'
#
loop_
_entity.id
_entity.type
_entity.pdbx_description
1 polymer ?
#
loop_
_entity_poly.entity_id
_entity_poly.type
_entity_poly.pdbx_seq_one_letter_code
_entity_poly.pdbx_strand_id
1 'polypeptide(L)'
;EQFWVDFKAEFPKDSGSKAMAELELSKKMMAMPDKPWLLRGGMFDGEKLIALSLCEKCGETLIIHIEKALYSYAGAYPAMVQAEVAAFGDGCAYVNREDDAGDRGLRTSKLQYGPAKLAPKYHFLPQNELLRHVSAIPELKTERLTLSAITEADIPAYNALVLDSDRNRWWG
;
A
#
# COMPACT_ATOMS: atom_id res chain seq x y z
N GLU A 1 -15.45 -4.86 12.75
CA GLU A 1 -14.60 -4.97 13.96
C GLU A 1 -14.23 -6.43 14.26
N GLN A 2 -15.21 -7.37 14.29
CA GLN A 2 -14.96 -8.79 14.65
C GLN A 2 -13.91 -9.46 13.74
N PHE A 3 -13.93 -9.20 12.45
CA PHE A 3 -12.92 -9.71 11.51
C PHE A 3 -11.47 -9.44 11.97
N TRP A 4 -11.19 -8.23 12.47
CA TRP A 4 -9.84 -7.88 12.89
C TRP A 4 -9.41 -8.58 14.18
N VAL A 5 -10.36 -8.88 15.05
CA VAL A 5 -10.11 -9.68 16.26
C VAL A 5 -9.76 -11.10 15.88
N ASP A 6 -10.57 -11.71 15.03
CA ASP A 6 -10.37 -13.07 14.53
C ASP A 6 -9.05 -13.19 13.75
N PHE A 7 -8.80 -12.26 12.82
CA PHE A 7 -7.58 -12.23 12.03
C PHE A 7 -6.33 -12.14 12.91
N LYS A 8 -6.35 -11.26 13.93
CA LYS A 8 -5.23 -11.12 14.85
C LYS A 8 -5.02 -12.37 15.72
N ALA A 9 -6.09 -13.06 16.08
CA ALA A 9 -6.01 -14.30 16.87
C ALA A 9 -5.38 -15.46 16.06
N GLU A 10 -5.64 -15.49 14.75
CA GLU A 10 -5.09 -16.49 13.83
C GLU A 10 -3.69 -16.10 13.28
N PHE A 11 -3.25 -14.85 13.52
CA PHE A 11 -2.01 -14.33 12.97
C PHE A 11 -0.80 -15.07 13.57
N PRO A 12 0.19 -15.49 12.75
CA PRO A 12 1.36 -16.18 13.26
C PRO A 12 2.09 -15.38 14.34
N LYS A 13 2.40 -16.03 15.46
CA LYS A 13 3.02 -15.38 16.64
C LYS A 13 4.38 -14.74 16.34
N ASP A 14 5.06 -15.21 15.29
CA ASP A 14 6.38 -14.71 14.87
C ASP A 14 6.29 -13.55 13.86
N SER A 15 5.09 -13.04 13.63
CA SER A 15 4.88 -11.90 12.74
C SER A 15 5.52 -10.66 13.32
N GLY A 16 6.54 -10.14 12.63
CA GLY A 16 7.32 -9.00 13.09
C GLY A 16 6.52 -7.68 13.15
N SER A 17 7.15 -6.64 13.67
CA SER A 17 6.56 -5.29 13.82
C SER A 17 5.98 -4.72 12.52
N LYS A 18 6.55 -5.05 11.35
CA LYS A 18 6.05 -4.63 10.03
C LYS A 18 4.65 -5.16 9.73
N ALA A 19 4.39 -6.43 10.04
CA ALA A 19 3.09 -7.06 9.81
C ALA A 19 1.99 -6.46 10.70
N MET A 20 2.34 -6.09 11.93
CA MET A 20 1.42 -5.38 12.83
C MET A 20 1.14 -3.96 12.35
N ALA A 21 2.15 -3.25 11.85
CA ALA A 21 1.96 -1.91 11.27
C ALA A 21 1.06 -1.96 10.02
N GLU A 22 1.26 -2.96 9.16
CA GLU A 22 0.40 -3.19 8.00
C GLU A 22 -1.05 -3.50 8.39
N LEU A 23 -1.27 -4.29 9.46
CA LEU A 23 -2.60 -4.57 9.97
C LEU A 23 -3.32 -3.29 10.43
N GLU A 24 -2.65 -2.43 11.18
CA GLU A 24 -3.22 -1.16 11.65
C GLU A 24 -3.47 -0.19 10.47
N LEU A 25 -2.58 -0.17 9.48
CA LEU A 25 -2.81 0.60 8.25
C LEU A 25 -4.03 0.08 7.49
N SER A 26 -4.15 -1.23 7.33
CA SER A 26 -5.30 -1.87 6.66
C SER A 26 -6.62 -1.49 7.33
N LYS A 27 -6.69 -1.49 8.66
CA LYS A 27 -7.87 -1.04 9.40
C LYS A 27 -8.23 0.41 9.09
N LYS A 28 -7.23 1.31 9.11
CA LYS A 28 -7.42 2.73 8.80
C LYS A 28 -7.93 2.93 7.37
N MET A 29 -7.35 2.24 6.40
CA MET A 29 -7.74 2.33 5.00
C MET A 29 -9.17 1.80 4.78
N MET A 30 -9.53 0.69 5.42
CA MET A 30 -10.90 0.16 5.34
C MET A 30 -11.94 1.09 5.99
N ALA A 31 -11.55 1.90 6.97
CA ALA A 31 -12.42 2.87 7.66
C ALA A 31 -12.46 4.24 6.96
N MET A 32 -11.69 4.45 5.88
CA MET A 32 -11.73 5.72 5.14
C MET A 32 -13.13 5.98 4.59
N PRO A 33 -13.56 7.25 4.45
CA PRO A 33 -14.78 7.59 3.74
C PRO A 33 -14.79 7.05 2.31
N ASP A 34 -15.98 6.80 1.78
CA ASP A 34 -16.12 6.34 0.40
C ASP A 34 -15.51 7.34 -0.58
N LYS A 35 -14.72 6.79 -1.50
CA LYS A 35 -14.08 7.51 -2.59
C LYS A 35 -14.37 6.78 -3.90
N PRO A 36 -14.59 7.49 -5.02
CA PRO A 36 -14.89 6.85 -6.30
C PRO A 36 -13.82 5.86 -6.79
N TRP A 37 -12.57 6.07 -6.39
CA TRP A 37 -11.43 5.23 -6.76
C TRP A 37 -11.20 4.07 -5.79
N LEU A 38 -11.77 4.12 -4.57
CA LEU A 38 -11.54 3.14 -3.51
C LEU A 38 -12.59 2.04 -3.57
N LEU A 39 -12.17 0.88 -4.03
CA LEU A 39 -13.02 -0.31 -4.17
C LEU A 39 -12.78 -1.24 -2.98
N ARG A 40 -13.86 -1.63 -2.31
CA ARG A 40 -13.80 -2.52 -1.15
C ARG A 40 -14.53 -3.81 -1.46
N GLY A 41 -13.84 -4.94 -1.27
CA GLY A 41 -14.42 -6.26 -1.38
C GLY A 41 -14.55 -6.93 -0.01
N GLY A 42 -15.57 -7.75 0.15
CA GLY A 42 -15.76 -8.59 1.33
C GLY A 42 -16.32 -9.96 0.93
N MET A 43 -15.77 -11.01 1.52
CA MET A 43 -16.28 -12.38 1.37
C MET A 43 -16.86 -12.84 2.70
N PHE A 44 -18.02 -13.45 2.65
CA PHE A 44 -18.77 -13.84 3.83
C PHE A 44 -19.06 -15.34 3.84
N ASP A 45 -19.02 -15.91 5.04
CA ASP A 45 -19.57 -17.22 5.35
C ASP A 45 -20.78 -16.98 6.28
N GLY A 46 -21.99 -17.08 5.72
CA GLY A 46 -23.18 -16.56 6.38
C GLY A 46 -23.05 -15.05 6.67
N GLU A 47 -23.11 -14.69 7.93
CA GLU A 47 -22.94 -13.29 8.38
C GLU A 47 -21.51 -12.95 8.76
N LYS A 48 -20.62 -13.95 8.78
CA LYS A 48 -19.22 -13.74 9.19
C LYS A 48 -18.38 -13.28 8.00
N LEU A 49 -17.75 -12.10 8.13
CA LEU A 49 -16.74 -11.65 7.18
C LEU A 49 -15.47 -12.50 7.34
N ILE A 50 -15.10 -13.24 6.30
CA ILE A 50 -13.94 -14.15 6.30
C ILE A 50 -12.76 -13.66 5.49
N ALA A 51 -12.99 -12.78 4.53
CA ALA A 51 -11.93 -12.11 3.78
C ALA A 51 -12.35 -10.70 3.37
N LEU A 52 -11.39 -9.83 3.19
CA LEU A 52 -11.60 -8.47 2.69
C LEU A 52 -10.47 -8.04 1.76
N SER A 53 -10.79 -7.14 0.85
CA SER A 53 -9.82 -6.51 -0.04
C SER A 53 -10.07 -5.02 -0.19
N LEU A 54 -9.02 -4.32 -0.60
CA LEU A 54 -9.03 -2.92 -0.94
C LEU A 54 -8.29 -2.74 -2.25
N CYS A 55 -9.01 -2.25 -3.25
CA CYS A 55 -8.51 -2.13 -4.61
C CYS A 55 -8.71 -0.72 -5.14
N GLU A 56 -8.02 -0.43 -6.24
CA GLU A 56 -8.11 0.82 -6.98
C GLU A 56 -8.02 0.53 -8.48
N LYS A 57 -8.79 1.27 -9.30
CA LYS A 57 -8.58 1.28 -10.76
C LYS A 57 -7.69 2.44 -11.16
N CYS A 58 -6.60 2.12 -11.84
CA CYS A 58 -5.68 3.09 -12.42
C CYS A 58 -5.48 2.78 -13.90
N GLY A 59 -6.14 3.54 -14.77
CA GLY A 59 -6.18 3.25 -16.21
C GLY A 59 -6.73 1.84 -16.48
N GLU A 60 -5.99 1.03 -17.21
CA GLU A 60 -6.33 -0.36 -17.54
C GLU A 60 -5.86 -1.38 -16.49
N THR A 61 -5.49 -0.93 -15.30
CA THR A 61 -4.96 -1.79 -14.24
C THR A 61 -5.83 -1.74 -13.00
N LEU A 62 -6.25 -2.90 -12.52
CA LEU A 62 -6.78 -3.08 -11.17
C LEU A 62 -5.61 -3.27 -10.21
N ILE A 63 -5.41 -2.36 -9.27
CA ILE A 63 -4.39 -2.46 -8.25
C ILE A 63 -5.02 -3.00 -6.97
N ILE A 64 -4.45 -4.07 -6.43
CA ILE A 64 -4.89 -4.70 -5.18
C ILE A 64 -3.91 -4.29 -4.09
N HIS A 65 -4.33 -3.35 -3.24
CA HIS A 65 -3.51 -2.82 -2.15
C HIS A 65 -3.52 -3.71 -0.91
N ILE A 66 -4.68 -4.26 -0.60
CA ILE A 66 -4.87 -5.05 0.61
C ILE A 66 -5.72 -6.27 0.28
N GLU A 67 -5.23 -7.43 0.71
CA GLU A 67 -5.98 -8.68 0.80
C GLU A 67 -5.72 -9.27 2.17
N LYS A 68 -6.78 -9.53 2.91
CA LYS A 68 -6.73 -10.21 4.22
C LYS A 68 -7.82 -11.28 4.26
N ALA A 69 -7.46 -12.49 4.63
CA ALA A 69 -8.39 -13.59 4.83
C ALA A 69 -8.06 -14.36 6.11
N LEU A 70 -9.06 -14.87 6.78
CA LEU A 70 -8.86 -15.71 7.95
C LEU A 70 -8.15 -17.01 7.54
N TYR A 71 -7.10 -17.37 8.24
CA TYR A 71 -6.26 -18.54 7.93
C TYR A 71 -7.01 -19.86 8.12
N SER A 72 -8.02 -19.87 9.00
CA SER A 72 -8.91 -21.02 9.22
C SER A 72 -9.75 -21.38 7.99
N TYR A 73 -9.88 -20.49 7.01
CA TYR A 73 -10.59 -20.72 5.76
C TYR A 73 -9.62 -21.04 4.62
N ALA A 74 -9.32 -22.32 4.46
CA ALA A 74 -8.44 -22.78 3.38
C ALA A 74 -8.96 -22.33 2.01
N GLY A 75 -8.09 -21.71 1.20
CA GLY A 75 -8.48 -21.21 -0.13
C GLY A 75 -9.16 -19.85 -0.15
N ALA A 76 -9.39 -19.20 0.99
CA ALA A 76 -10.03 -17.87 1.03
C ALA A 76 -9.22 -16.80 0.30
N TYR A 77 -7.88 -16.78 0.40
CA TYR A 77 -7.05 -15.85 -0.36
C TYR A 77 -7.21 -15.96 -1.89
N PRO A 78 -7.01 -17.14 -2.53
CA PRO A 78 -7.21 -17.24 -3.97
C PRO A 78 -8.67 -17.01 -4.39
N ALA A 79 -9.65 -17.40 -3.58
CA ALA A 79 -11.04 -17.09 -3.85
C ALA A 79 -11.34 -15.60 -3.80
N MET A 80 -10.71 -14.85 -2.87
CA MET A 80 -10.84 -13.40 -2.80
C MET A 80 -10.27 -12.72 -4.04
N VAL A 81 -9.07 -13.12 -4.50
CA VAL A 81 -8.49 -12.62 -5.75
C VAL A 81 -9.42 -12.81 -6.93
N GLN A 82 -10.01 -14.00 -7.07
CA GLN A 82 -10.95 -14.29 -8.14
C GLN A 82 -12.21 -13.43 -8.05
N ALA A 83 -12.75 -13.27 -6.86
CA ALA A 83 -13.98 -12.50 -6.62
C ALA A 83 -13.76 -11.00 -6.91
N GLU A 84 -12.65 -10.42 -6.47
CA GLU A 84 -12.38 -9.00 -6.71
C GLU A 84 -12.07 -8.69 -8.17
N VAL A 85 -11.39 -9.60 -8.88
CA VAL A 85 -11.19 -9.46 -10.33
C VAL A 85 -12.53 -9.56 -11.06
N ALA A 86 -13.41 -10.47 -10.66
CA ALA A 86 -14.74 -10.58 -11.25
C ALA A 86 -15.62 -9.35 -10.95
N ALA A 87 -15.52 -8.78 -9.75
CA ALA A 87 -16.32 -7.64 -9.33
C ALA A 87 -15.80 -6.28 -9.86
N PHE A 88 -14.49 -6.13 -9.91
CA PHE A 88 -13.84 -4.83 -10.15
C PHE A 88 -12.99 -4.77 -11.42
N GLY A 89 -12.68 -5.92 -12.02
CA GLY A 89 -11.76 -6.01 -13.17
C GLY A 89 -12.33 -5.60 -14.51
N ASP A 90 -13.61 -5.26 -14.62
CA ASP A 90 -14.19 -4.81 -15.88
C ASP A 90 -13.45 -3.60 -16.45
N GLY A 91 -13.06 -3.69 -17.74
CA GLY A 91 -12.26 -2.68 -18.42
C GLY A 91 -10.77 -2.68 -18.05
N CYS A 92 -10.30 -3.59 -17.20
CA CYS A 92 -8.88 -3.73 -16.86
C CYS A 92 -8.22 -4.82 -17.71
N ALA A 93 -7.07 -4.51 -18.30
CA ALA A 93 -6.21 -5.48 -19.02
C ALA A 93 -5.25 -6.19 -18.06
N TYR A 94 -4.96 -5.59 -16.92
CA TYR A 94 -3.99 -6.08 -15.95
C TYR A 94 -4.52 -6.02 -14.52
N VAL A 95 -3.99 -6.94 -13.70
CA VAL A 95 -4.14 -6.93 -12.25
C VAL A 95 -2.74 -6.77 -11.63
N ASN A 96 -2.54 -5.73 -10.86
CA ASN A 96 -1.30 -5.49 -10.13
C ASN A 96 -1.51 -5.85 -8.65
N ARG A 97 -0.80 -6.85 -8.18
CA ARG A 97 -0.85 -7.31 -6.78
C ARG A 97 0.32 -6.79 -5.94
N GLU A 98 0.94 -5.71 -6.40
CA GLU A 98 2.07 -5.04 -5.74
C GLU A 98 3.27 -5.97 -5.45
N ASP A 99 4.17 -5.55 -4.56
CA ASP A 99 5.37 -6.31 -4.23
C ASP A 99 5.11 -7.39 -3.14
N ASP A 100 6.13 -8.20 -2.91
CA ASP A 100 6.09 -9.24 -1.86
C ASP A 100 6.71 -8.77 -0.54
N ALA A 101 7.07 -7.49 -0.42
CA ALA A 101 7.73 -6.89 0.74
C ALA A 101 8.96 -7.69 1.25
N GLY A 102 9.54 -8.57 0.42
CA GLY A 102 10.65 -9.47 0.78
C GLY A 102 10.22 -10.77 1.47
N ASP A 103 8.92 -11.01 1.64
CA ASP A 103 8.41 -12.26 2.21
C ASP A 103 8.42 -13.38 1.18
N ARG A 104 9.06 -14.51 1.52
CA ARG A 104 9.21 -15.66 0.61
C ARG A 104 7.89 -16.37 0.35
N GLY A 105 7.03 -16.49 1.36
CA GLY A 105 5.72 -17.13 1.26
C GLY A 105 4.81 -16.34 0.33
N LEU A 106 4.77 -15.02 0.52
CA LEU A 106 4.00 -14.11 -0.32
C LEU A 106 4.52 -14.09 -1.77
N ARG A 107 5.85 -14.12 -1.96
CA ARG A 107 6.46 -14.25 -3.29
C ARG A 107 6.03 -15.55 -3.98
N THR A 108 6.13 -16.67 -3.30
CA THR A 108 5.72 -17.96 -3.82
C THR A 108 4.24 -17.94 -4.22
N SER A 109 3.38 -17.44 -3.34
CA SER A 109 1.94 -17.30 -3.62
C SER A 109 1.67 -16.45 -4.86
N LYS A 110 2.32 -15.28 -4.98
CA LYS A 110 2.13 -14.39 -6.14
C LYS A 110 2.63 -15.01 -7.44
N LEU A 111 3.77 -15.71 -7.41
CA LEU A 111 4.34 -16.37 -8.60
C LEU A 111 3.49 -17.56 -9.09
N GLN A 112 2.73 -18.24 -8.21
CA GLN A 112 1.82 -19.32 -8.60
C GLN A 112 0.70 -18.87 -9.56
N TYR A 113 0.40 -17.57 -9.61
CA TYR A 113 -0.57 -17.01 -10.58
C TYR A 113 0.00 -16.85 -11.98
N GLY A 114 1.27 -17.20 -12.21
CA GLY A 114 1.90 -17.07 -13.54
C GLY A 114 1.91 -15.63 -14.05
N PRO A 115 2.52 -14.67 -13.32
CA PRO A 115 2.43 -13.26 -13.69
C PRO A 115 2.95 -13.00 -15.11
N ALA A 116 2.19 -12.25 -15.90
CA ALA A 116 2.58 -11.86 -17.25
C ALA A 116 3.81 -10.95 -17.28
N LYS A 117 4.03 -10.20 -16.19
CA LYS A 117 5.16 -9.28 -16.06
C LYS A 117 5.54 -9.10 -14.58
N LEU A 118 6.83 -9.06 -14.31
CA LEU A 118 7.37 -8.60 -13.04
C LEU A 118 7.87 -7.17 -13.23
N ALA A 119 7.23 -6.20 -12.57
CA ALA A 119 7.66 -4.81 -12.61
C ALA A 119 8.89 -4.64 -11.71
N PRO A 120 10.04 -4.19 -12.24
CA PRO A 120 11.22 -3.97 -11.42
C PRO A 120 11.00 -2.77 -10.49
N LYS A 121 11.42 -2.92 -9.25
CA LYS A 121 11.43 -1.84 -8.25
C LYS A 121 12.87 -1.43 -8.00
N TYR A 122 13.15 -0.15 -8.15
CA TYR A 122 14.50 0.39 -8.01
C TYR A 122 14.60 1.23 -6.74
N HIS A 123 15.69 1.02 -6.00
CA HIS A 123 16.07 1.89 -4.91
C HIS A 123 17.24 2.76 -5.35
N PHE A 124 17.03 4.06 -5.36
CA PHE A 124 18.09 5.03 -5.63
C PHE A 124 18.78 5.39 -4.33
N LEU A 125 20.03 4.99 -4.21
CA LEU A 125 20.87 5.35 -3.06
C LEU A 125 21.99 6.27 -3.55
N PRO A 126 22.31 7.35 -2.83
CA PRO A 126 23.48 8.16 -3.15
C PRO A 126 24.74 7.28 -3.03
N GLN A 127 25.51 7.19 -4.09
CA GLN A 127 26.80 6.46 -4.07
C GLN A 127 27.90 7.23 -3.32
N ASN A 128 27.71 8.53 -3.12
CA ASN A 128 28.69 9.36 -2.46
C ASN A 128 28.68 9.08 -0.94
N GLU A 129 29.72 8.46 -0.43
CA GLU A 129 29.89 8.18 1.00
C GLU A 129 29.87 9.45 1.85
N LEU A 130 30.31 10.59 1.31
CA LEU A 130 30.22 11.88 1.97
C LEU A 130 28.78 12.24 2.36
N LEU A 131 27.78 11.91 1.53
CA LEU A 131 26.37 12.15 1.85
C LEU A 131 25.82 11.24 2.96
N ARG A 132 26.46 10.10 3.20
CA ARG A 132 26.10 9.18 4.31
C ARG A 132 26.58 9.67 5.67
N HIS A 133 27.56 10.54 5.68
CA HIS A 133 28.22 11.03 6.90
C HIS A 133 28.00 12.51 7.16
N VAL A 134 27.18 13.19 6.35
CA VAL A 134 26.83 14.58 6.60
C VAL A 134 25.94 14.66 7.84
N SER A 135 26.49 15.18 8.93
CA SER A 135 25.77 15.39 10.19
C SER A 135 24.81 16.58 10.14
N ALA A 136 24.93 17.43 9.11
CA ALA A 136 24.05 18.55 8.85
C ALA A 136 23.79 18.67 7.34
N ILE A 137 22.56 19.01 6.96
CA ILE A 137 22.21 19.29 5.57
C ILE A 137 22.85 20.63 5.20
N PRO A 138 23.75 20.69 4.19
CA PRO A 138 24.38 21.94 3.80
C PRO A 138 23.34 22.88 3.17
N GLU A 139 23.49 24.16 3.43
CA GLU A 139 22.76 25.20 2.71
C GLU A 139 23.33 25.33 1.30
N LEU A 140 22.50 25.17 0.27
CA LEU A 140 22.87 25.33 -1.12
C LEU A 140 22.25 26.61 -1.67
N LYS A 141 23.08 27.49 -2.23
CA LYS A 141 22.66 28.78 -2.81
C LYS A 141 22.85 28.79 -4.31
N THR A 142 21.86 29.26 -5.01
CA THR A 142 21.92 29.63 -6.43
C THR A 142 21.60 31.12 -6.54
N GLU A 143 21.66 31.66 -7.74
CA GLU A 143 21.25 33.06 -7.97
C GLU A 143 19.81 33.36 -7.57
N ARG A 144 18.94 32.36 -7.56
CA ARG A 144 17.50 32.51 -7.38
C ARG A 144 16.92 31.80 -6.17
N LEU A 145 17.61 30.78 -5.66
CA LEU A 145 17.07 29.86 -4.64
C LEU A 145 18.10 29.57 -3.55
N THR A 146 17.60 29.44 -2.36
CA THR A 146 18.33 28.84 -1.23
C THR A 146 17.63 27.57 -0.83
N LEU A 147 18.36 26.45 -0.80
CA LEU A 147 17.88 25.18 -0.26
C LEU A 147 18.56 24.97 1.10
N SER A 148 17.77 24.84 2.13
CA SER A 148 18.22 24.60 3.50
C SER A 148 17.43 23.44 4.12
N ALA A 149 17.88 22.94 5.25
CA ALA A 149 17.13 21.98 6.03
C ALA A 149 15.79 22.59 6.47
N ILE A 150 14.72 21.80 6.41
CA ILE A 150 13.42 22.19 6.96
C ILE A 150 13.53 22.21 8.49
N THR A 151 13.03 23.28 9.08
CA THR A 151 12.96 23.48 10.52
C THR A 151 11.50 23.54 10.99
N GLU A 152 11.27 23.53 12.30
CA GLU A 152 9.92 23.68 12.86
C GLU A 152 9.25 25.00 12.42
N ALA A 153 10.02 26.04 12.19
CA ALA A 153 9.51 27.33 11.72
C ALA A 153 8.92 27.26 10.29
N ASP A 154 9.32 26.29 9.50
CA ASP A 154 8.88 26.11 8.11
C ASP A 154 7.59 25.27 8.02
N ILE A 155 7.18 24.59 9.09
CA ILE A 155 6.02 23.69 9.11
C ILE A 155 4.74 24.38 8.62
N PRO A 156 4.39 25.62 9.03
CA PRO A 156 3.18 26.27 8.54
C PRO A 156 3.20 26.49 7.03
N ALA A 157 4.33 26.91 6.47
CA ALA A 157 4.49 27.14 5.03
C ALA A 157 4.47 25.81 4.25
N TYR A 158 5.11 24.76 4.78
CA TYR A 158 5.08 23.43 4.22
C TYR A 158 3.66 22.86 4.18
N ASN A 159 2.91 22.97 5.27
CA ASN A 159 1.53 22.52 5.35
C ASN A 159 0.63 23.28 4.37
N ALA A 160 0.80 24.60 4.25
CA ALA A 160 0.06 25.39 3.28
C ALA A 160 0.33 24.93 1.84
N LEU A 161 1.58 24.57 1.53
CA LEU A 161 1.97 24.06 0.22
C LEU A 161 1.37 22.66 -0.06
N VAL A 162 1.43 21.77 0.92
CA VAL A 162 0.91 20.38 0.80
C VAL A 162 -0.61 20.35 0.73
N LEU A 163 -1.30 21.26 1.39
CA LEU A 163 -2.76 21.33 1.40
C LEU A 163 -3.35 22.15 0.23
N ASP A 164 -2.52 22.79 -0.57
CA ASP A 164 -2.95 23.56 -1.74
C ASP A 164 -3.37 22.60 -2.88
N SER A 165 -4.69 22.40 -3.02
CA SER A 165 -5.28 21.51 -4.02
C SER A 165 -4.97 21.92 -5.46
N ASP A 166 -4.83 23.22 -5.74
CA ASP A 166 -4.54 23.73 -7.09
C ASP A 166 -3.10 23.45 -7.50
N ARG A 167 -2.17 23.48 -6.55
CA ARG A 167 -0.76 23.14 -6.78
C ARG A 167 -0.53 21.64 -6.82
N ASN A 168 -1.24 20.90 -5.98
CA ASN A 168 -1.05 19.45 -5.84
C ASN A 168 -1.77 18.61 -6.89
N ARG A 169 -2.64 19.18 -7.72
CA ARG A 169 -3.32 18.45 -8.80
C ARG A 169 -2.40 17.77 -9.81
N TRP A 170 -1.12 18.14 -9.82
CA TRP A 170 -0.10 17.60 -10.70
C TRP A 170 0.80 16.54 -10.05
N TRP A 171 0.58 16.23 -8.77
CA TRP A 171 1.37 15.29 -7.98
C TRP A 171 0.64 13.98 -7.69
N GLY A 172 -0.47 13.74 -8.37
CA GLY A 172 -1.26 12.51 -8.28
C GLY A 172 -0.75 11.35 -9.08
#